data_1dc289959671a52bff61b582613964ad
#
_entry.id   1dc289959671a52bff61b582613964ad
#
_cell.length_a   1.000
_cell.length_b   1.000
_cell.length_c   1.000
_cell.angle_alpha   90.00
_cell.angle_beta   90.00
_cell.angle_gamma   90.00
#
_symmetry.space_group_name_H-M   'P 1'
#
loop_
_entity.id
_entity.type
_entity.pdbx_description
1 polymer ?
#
loop_
_entity_poly.entity_id
_entity_poly.type
_entity_poly.pdbx_seq_one_letter_code
_entity_poly.pdbx_strand_id
1 'polypeptide(L)' 'MSTRGSSLEVIFLVEEAPEGGFTARALGEPIFTEADSVATLYDMVRDAVRCHFEEGQLPSIIRLHLSA' A
#
# COMPACT_ATOMS: atom_id res chain seq x y z
N MET A 1 -17.01 5.27 -19.02
CA MET A 1 -16.49 5.42 -18.91
C MET A 1 -15.57 5.44 -18.61
N SER A 2 -15.26 5.35 -18.48
CA SER A 2 -14.46 5.36 -18.25
C SER A 2 -13.65 5.10 -18.15
N THR A 3 -13.17 4.96 -18.35
CA THR A 3 -12.35 4.49 -18.30
C THR A 3 -11.30 4.69 -17.89
N ARG A 4 -10.82 5.07 -17.58
CA ARG A 4 -9.92 5.06 -17.06
C ARG A 4 -9.60 4.16 -16.42
N GLY A 5 -9.81 3.69 -16.05
CA GLY A 5 -9.50 2.83 -15.23
C GLY A 5 -8.47 1.90 -15.37
N SER A 6 -8.00 1.80 -16.31
CA SER A 6 -7.03 0.78 -16.50
C SER A 6 -5.78 1.01 -15.68
N SER A 7 -5.51 2.19 -15.23
CA SER A 7 -4.31 2.35 -14.43
C SER A 7 -4.64 2.80 -13.05
N LEU A 8 -5.03 1.84 -12.26
CA LEU A 8 -5.27 2.07 -10.87
C LEU A 8 -3.96 2.17 -10.14
N GLU A 9 -3.83 3.19 -9.36
CA GLU A 9 -2.62 3.42 -8.58
C GLU A 9 -3.01 3.57 -7.13
N VAL A 10 -2.31 2.86 -6.24
CA VAL A 10 -2.51 3.00 -4.81
C VAL A 10 -1.23 3.54 -4.21
N ILE A 11 -1.35 4.59 -3.43
CA ILE A 11 -0.20 5.22 -2.80
C ILE A 11 -0.25 4.93 -1.31
N PHE A 12 0.84 4.40 -0.78
CA PHE A 12 0.97 4.16 0.64
C PHE A 12 1.94 5.16 1.25
N LEU A 13 1.53 5.77 2.33
CA LEU A 13 2.41 6.63 3.10
C LEU A 13 3.12 5.79 4.14
N VAL A 14 4.44 5.75 4.07
CA VAL A 14 5.26 4.93 4.96
C VAL A 14 5.91 5.81 5.99
N GLU A 15 5.78 5.44 7.25
CA GLU A 15 6.34 6.20 8.35
C GLU A 15 7.05 5.28 9.31
N GLU A 16 8.05 5.82 9.98
CA GLU A 16 8.73 5.11 11.05
C GLU A 16 7.87 5.16 12.29
N ALA A 17 7.68 4.00 12.93
CA ALA A 17 6.91 3.94 14.15
C ALA A 17 7.78 4.38 15.32
N PRO A 18 7.19 5.06 16.31
CA PRO A 18 7.98 5.52 17.47
C PRO A 18 8.64 4.40 18.24
N GLU A 19 8.05 3.22 18.22
CA GLU A 19 8.56 2.08 18.96
C GLU A 19 9.45 1.18 18.12
N GLY A 20 9.76 1.60 16.93
CA GLY A 20 10.53 0.80 16.00
C GLY A 20 9.64 0.21 14.92
N GLY A 21 10.25 -0.11 13.80
CA GLY A 21 9.49 -0.63 12.69
C GLY A 21 8.88 0.47 11.83
N PHE A 22 8.03 0.05 10.91
CA PHE A 22 7.46 0.96 9.91
C PHE A 22 5.99 0.68 9.74
N THR A 23 5.25 1.71 9.40
CA THR A 23 3.83 1.58 9.09
C THR A 23 3.58 2.06 7.67
N ALA A 24 2.55 1.50 7.04
CA ALA A 24 2.15 1.93 5.71
C ALA A 24 0.63 2.09 5.71
N ARG A 25 0.19 3.23 5.24
CA ARG A 25 -1.22 3.55 5.19
C ARG A 25 -1.58 3.99 3.78
N ALA A 26 -2.59 3.36 3.21
CA ALA A 26 -3.04 3.71 1.87
C ALA A 26 -3.78 5.04 1.90
N LEU A 27 -3.53 5.85 0.90
CA LEU A 27 -4.25 7.10 0.73
C LEU A 27 -5.49 6.81 -0.10
N GLY A 28 -6.65 7.03 0.49
CA GLY A 28 -7.89 6.82 -0.21
C GLY A 28 -8.50 5.44 -0.08
N GLU A 29 -7.82 4.53 0.62
CA GLU A 29 -8.32 3.19 0.85
C GLU A 29 -8.10 2.82 2.30
N PRO A 30 -9.01 2.04 2.88
CA PRO A 30 -8.86 1.67 4.30
C PRO A 30 -7.89 0.51 4.47
N ILE A 31 -6.66 0.70 4.08
CA ILE A 31 -5.64 -0.33 4.17
C ILE A 31 -4.49 0.19 5.03
N PHE A 32 -4.12 -0.59 6.03
CA PHE A 32 -3.05 -0.23 6.94
C PHE A 32 -2.25 -1.48 7.26
N THR A 33 -0.95 -1.37 7.29
CA THR A 33 -0.10 -2.48 7.66
C THR A 33 1.17 -1.96 8.32
N GLU A 34 1.88 -2.87 9.01
CA GLU A 34 3.10 -2.50 9.69
C GLU A 34 4.05 -3.70 9.71
N ALA A 35 5.32 -3.41 9.82
CA ALA A 35 6.35 -4.43 9.81
C ALA A 35 7.62 -3.89 10.44
N ASP A 36 8.53 -4.80 10.77
CA ASP A 36 9.78 -4.42 11.43
C ASP A 36 10.79 -3.82 10.47
N SER A 37 10.69 -4.13 9.20
CA SER A 37 11.64 -3.65 8.22
C SER A 37 10.90 -3.21 6.96
N VAL A 38 11.58 -2.38 6.18
CA VAL A 38 10.99 -1.91 4.94
C VAL A 38 10.74 -3.06 3.97
N ALA A 39 11.67 -4.01 3.93
CA ALA A 39 11.50 -5.15 3.03
C ALA A 39 10.26 -5.96 3.38
N THR A 40 10.07 -6.24 4.66
CA THR A 40 8.89 -6.97 5.09
C THR A 40 7.64 -6.14 4.88
N LEU A 41 7.74 -4.85 5.11
CA LEU A 41 6.61 -3.97 4.91
C LEU A 41 6.13 -4.01 3.46
N TYR A 42 7.07 -4.04 2.54
CA TYR A 42 6.75 -4.10 1.13
C TYR A 42 5.92 -5.35 0.80
N ASP A 43 6.34 -6.48 1.35
CA ASP A 43 5.59 -7.72 1.16
C ASP A 43 4.21 -7.65 1.78
N MET A 44 4.12 -7.05 2.96
CA MET A 44 2.85 -6.91 3.65
C MET A 44 1.90 -6.01 2.87
N VAL A 45 2.43 -4.95 2.28
CA VAL A 45 1.62 -4.04 1.48
C VAL A 45 1.05 -4.76 0.27
N ARG A 46 1.88 -5.52 -0.42
CA ARG A 46 1.42 -6.25 -1.59
C ARG A 46 0.33 -7.25 -1.23
N ASP A 47 0.52 -7.92 -0.10
CA ASP A 47 -0.44 -8.90 0.35
C ASP A 47 -1.75 -8.25 0.74
N ALA A 48 -1.67 -7.12 1.44
CA ALA A 48 -2.85 -6.40 1.87
C ALA A 48 -3.65 -5.88 0.67
N VAL A 49 -2.95 -5.42 -0.35
CA VAL A 49 -3.61 -4.94 -1.56
C VAL A 49 -4.35 -6.10 -2.24
N ARG A 50 -3.72 -7.24 -2.31
CA ARG A 50 -4.36 -8.40 -2.92
C ARG A 50 -5.60 -8.82 -2.17
N CYS A 51 -5.57 -8.72 -0.85
CA CYS A 51 -6.72 -9.09 -0.05
C CYS A 51 -7.84 -8.07 -0.15
N HIS A 52 -7.50 -6.82 -0.35
CA HIS A 52 -8.49 -5.76 -0.35
C HIS A 52 -9.20 -5.63 -1.69
N PHE A 53 -8.46 -5.77 -2.77
CA PHE A 53 -9.04 -5.60 -4.11
C PHE A 53 -9.38 -6.95 -4.72
N GLU A 54 -10.42 -6.97 -5.52
CA GLU A 54 -10.77 -8.16 -6.25
C GLU A 54 -9.80 -8.38 -7.39
N GLU A 55 -9.74 -9.63 -7.82
CA GLU A 55 -8.76 -10.04 -8.80
C GLU A 55 -8.76 -9.17 -10.05
N GLY A 56 -9.93 -8.86 -10.55
CA GLY A 56 -10.03 -8.07 -11.75
C GLY A 56 -9.80 -6.59 -11.55
N GLN A 57 -9.56 -6.18 -10.30
CA GLN A 57 -9.43 -4.77 -9.98
C GLN A 57 -8.16 -4.45 -9.22
N LEU A 58 -7.18 -5.32 -9.33
CA LEU A 58 -5.91 -5.06 -8.68
C LEU A 58 -5.25 -3.84 -9.31
N PRO A 59 -4.66 -2.96 -8.50
CA PRO A 59 -3.97 -1.82 -9.06
C PRO A 59 -2.74 -2.25 -9.81
N SER A 60 -2.45 -1.53 -10.86
CA SER A 60 -1.25 -1.78 -11.65
C SER A 60 -0.01 -1.26 -10.97
N ILE A 61 -0.16 -0.24 -10.15
CA ILE A 61 0.96 0.45 -9.55
C ILE A 61 0.71 0.57 -8.05
N ILE A 62 1.67 0.12 -7.26
CA ILE A 62 1.67 0.34 -5.82
C ILE A 62 2.88 1.19 -5.53
N ARG A 63 2.64 2.36 -4.99
CA ARG A 63 3.69 3.32 -4.73
C ARG A 63 3.85 3.52 -3.23
N LEU A 64 5.07 3.40 -2.75
CA LEU A 64 5.37 3.64 -1.36
C LEU A 64 6.08 4.99 -1.24
N HIS A 65 5.48 5.85 -0.46
CA HIS A 65 6.02 7.19 -0.25
C HIS A 65 6.55 7.26 1.17
N LEU A 66 7.85 7.41 1.29
CA LEU A 66 8.49 7.46 2.61
C LEU A 66 8.43 8.87 3.15
N SER A 67 7.88 8.98 4.34
CA SER A 67 7.79 10.26 5.02
C SER A 67 9.09 10.49 5.77
N ALA A 68 9.68 11.62 5.57
CA ALA A 68 10.96 11.94 6.22
C ALA A 68 10.80 12.32 7.68
#